data_02ab461a6684a6f14a5d773661ce714d
#
_entry.id   02ab461a6684a6f14a5d773661ce714d
#
_cell.length_a   1.000
_cell.length_b   1.000
_cell.length_c   1.000
_cell.angle_alpha   90.00
_cell.angle_beta   90.00
_cell.angle_gamma   90.00
#
_symmetry.space_group_name_H-M   'P 1'
#
loop_
_entity.id
_entity.type
_entity.pdbx_description
1 polymer ?
#
loop_
_entity_poly.entity_id
_entity_poly.type
_entity_poly.pdbx_seq_one_letter_code
_entity_poly.pdbx_strand_id
1 'polypeptide(L)'
;MDIAVALGGGGSRGYSHIGVLRRLEKEGYQVRAVAGTSAGGIIGTLYAAGYTPDEMESRLLKLDQSKLFGRSNGEGPSILGLAGANKVLEELLGEITFEKLNIPCAVVAVDIKSAQEVVLHEGCVLDAVLATIAIPSIFPPQTIGEHQLVDGATLDPVPVSVARSLARNLPILAVVLTPQMGQERVPLSLRFPSVIPAPIIERLSHLRLAQALNIYIQATDVGSRMLTELRLKIDAPDVIVRPDVEGIGILDTVDVHKIICLGEEAMDAALPELKHATAWPYRLRRKYFPLWSEK
;
A
#
# COMPACT_ATOMS: atom_id res chain seq x y z
N MET A 1 18.92 14.47 -3.44
CA MET A 1 18.32 15.09 -2.23
C MET A 1 17.60 14.01 -1.47
N ASP A 2 17.70 14.05 -0.12
CA ASP A 2 17.15 12.99 0.74
C ASP A 2 15.69 13.28 1.11
N ILE A 3 14.85 12.25 1.02
CA ILE A 3 13.41 12.28 1.35
C ILE A 3 13.01 10.97 2.06
N ALA A 4 11.85 10.97 2.70
CA ALA A 4 11.18 9.75 3.11
C ALA A 4 9.84 9.64 2.38
N VAL A 5 9.37 8.40 2.16
CA VAL A 5 8.13 8.15 1.43
C VAL A 5 7.15 7.35 2.27
N ALA A 6 5.87 7.73 2.17
CA ALA A 6 4.74 6.98 2.68
C ALA A 6 3.94 6.45 1.50
N LEU A 7 3.90 5.13 1.34
CA LEU A 7 3.23 4.45 0.23
C LEU A 7 1.88 3.89 0.69
N GLY A 8 0.81 4.43 0.16
CA GLY A 8 -0.55 4.05 0.55
C GLY A 8 -1.00 2.69 0.00
N GLY A 9 -2.05 2.16 0.63
CA GLY A 9 -2.75 0.96 0.18
C GLY A 9 -3.55 1.20 -1.10
N GLY A 10 -3.82 0.13 -1.86
CA GLY A 10 -4.60 0.25 -3.10
C GLY A 10 -4.70 -1.00 -3.96
N GLY A 11 -4.22 -2.14 -3.51
CA GLY A 11 -4.24 -3.39 -4.28
C GLY A 11 -3.52 -3.25 -5.63
N SER A 12 -4.17 -3.61 -6.74
CA SER A 12 -3.59 -3.54 -8.09
C SER A 12 -3.17 -2.14 -8.53
N ARG A 13 -3.69 -1.08 -7.90
CA ARG A 13 -3.25 0.31 -8.12
C ARG A 13 -1.82 0.54 -7.62
N GLY A 14 -1.34 -0.32 -6.70
CA GLY A 14 -0.02 -0.23 -6.06
C GLY A 14 1.16 -0.31 -7.03
N TYR A 15 0.98 -0.86 -8.22
CA TYR A 15 2.03 -0.82 -9.25
C TYR A 15 2.47 0.61 -9.60
N SER A 16 1.62 1.61 -9.41
CA SER A 16 1.97 3.02 -9.63
C SER A 16 3.06 3.54 -8.69
N HIS A 17 3.22 2.94 -7.50
CA HIS A 17 4.32 3.27 -6.59
C HIS A 17 5.69 3.06 -7.25
N ILE A 18 5.82 2.04 -8.12
CA ILE A 18 7.06 1.76 -8.85
C ILE A 18 7.40 2.94 -9.76
N GLY A 19 6.40 3.47 -10.49
CA GLY A 19 6.57 4.64 -11.34
C GLY A 19 7.00 5.89 -10.55
N VAL A 20 6.37 6.12 -9.39
CA VAL A 20 6.76 7.22 -8.49
C VAL A 20 8.21 7.09 -8.04
N LEU A 21 8.62 5.90 -7.56
CA LEU A 21 9.99 5.64 -7.11
C LEU A 21 11.00 5.80 -8.24
N ARG A 22 10.69 5.27 -9.44
CA ARG A 22 11.53 5.42 -10.64
C ARG A 22 11.75 6.89 -10.99
N ARG A 23 10.70 7.67 -10.92
CA ARG A 23 10.77 9.07 -11.27
C ARG A 23 11.55 9.89 -10.25
N LEU A 24 11.43 9.55 -8.96
CA LEU A 24 12.23 10.13 -7.89
C LEU A 24 13.72 9.88 -8.11
N GLU A 25 14.12 8.64 -8.43
CA GLU A 25 15.52 8.29 -8.70
C GLU A 25 16.06 9.03 -9.92
N LYS A 26 15.30 9.10 -11.02
CA LYS A 26 15.68 9.84 -12.24
C LYS A 26 15.93 11.34 -11.97
N GLU A 27 15.19 11.94 -11.03
CA GLU A 27 15.37 13.33 -10.61
C GLU A 27 16.46 13.52 -9.53
N GLY A 28 17.17 12.44 -9.17
CA GLY A 28 18.29 12.48 -8.23
C GLY A 28 17.85 12.58 -6.74
N TYR A 29 16.60 12.23 -6.44
CA TYR A 29 16.17 12.06 -5.05
C TYR A 29 16.62 10.72 -4.52
N GLN A 30 17.00 10.71 -3.24
CA GLN A 30 17.37 9.49 -2.51
C GLN A 30 16.33 9.22 -1.43
N VAL A 31 15.60 8.15 -1.58
CA VAL A 31 14.67 7.69 -0.55
C VAL A 31 15.48 7.07 0.59
N ARG A 32 15.38 7.66 1.78
CA ARG A 32 16.14 7.25 2.97
C ARG A 32 15.32 6.44 3.96
N ALA A 33 14.01 6.47 3.85
CA ALA A 33 13.11 5.65 4.65
C ALA A 33 11.79 5.46 3.90
N VAL A 34 11.15 4.32 4.12
CA VAL A 34 9.87 3.96 3.52
C VAL A 34 8.92 3.45 4.59
N ALA A 35 7.70 3.98 4.63
CA ALA A 35 6.59 3.36 5.32
C ALA A 35 5.52 2.97 4.32
N GLY A 36 4.93 1.78 4.47
CA GLY A 36 3.94 1.28 3.52
C GLY A 36 2.74 0.61 4.18
N THR A 37 1.59 0.74 3.54
CA THR A 37 0.37 0.04 3.90
C THR A 37 -0.08 -0.82 2.72
N SER A 38 -0.45 -2.09 2.96
CA SER A 38 -0.99 -2.98 1.94
C SER A 38 -0.07 -3.06 0.70
N ALA A 39 -0.56 -2.75 -0.49
CA ALA A 39 0.26 -2.70 -1.71
C ALA A 39 1.49 -1.79 -1.58
N GLY A 40 1.37 -0.67 -0.85
CA GLY A 40 2.50 0.19 -0.51
C GLY A 40 3.53 -0.50 0.39
N GLY A 41 3.08 -1.41 1.25
CA GLY A 41 3.95 -2.27 2.07
C GLY A 41 4.77 -3.24 1.20
N ILE A 42 4.14 -3.86 0.20
CA ILE A 42 4.85 -4.74 -0.76
C ILE A 42 5.95 -3.95 -1.49
N ILE A 43 5.57 -2.88 -2.16
CA ILE A 43 6.52 -2.10 -2.98
C ILE A 43 7.59 -1.44 -2.11
N GLY A 44 7.22 -0.93 -0.94
CA GLY A 44 8.14 -0.31 0.01
C GLY A 44 9.20 -1.27 0.54
N THR A 45 8.81 -2.49 0.91
CA THR A 45 9.75 -3.51 1.40
C THR A 45 10.66 -4.03 0.30
N LEU A 46 10.16 -4.25 -0.92
CA LEU A 46 10.98 -4.61 -2.07
C LEU A 46 12.02 -3.53 -2.37
N TYR A 47 11.60 -2.27 -2.37
CA TYR A 47 12.51 -1.14 -2.56
C TYR A 47 13.56 -1.06 -1.45
N ALA A 48 13.15 -1.22 -0.21
CA ALA A 48 14.06 -1.22 0.94
C ALA A 48 15.01 -2.42 0.95
N ALA A 49 14.60 -3.56 0.38
CA ALA A 49 15.46 -4.72 0.17
C ALA A 49 16.49 -4.52 -0.95
N GLY A 50 16.39 -3.41 -1.72
CA GLY A 50 17.35 -3.05 -2.77
C GLY A 50 16.93 -3.36 -4.19
N TYR A 51 15.67 -3.77 -4.41
CA TYR A 51 15.15 -3.89 -5.77
C TYR A 51 15.01 -2.51 -6.40
N THR A 52 15.57 -2.33 -7.57
CA THR A 52 15.34 -1.14 -8.38
C THR A 52 13.90 -1.15 -8.95
N PRO A 53 13.32 0.01 -9.28
CA PRO A 53 12.02 0.08 -9.93
C PRO A 53 11.93 -0.76 -11.22
N ASP A 54 13.02 -0.81 -12.01
CA ASP A 54 13.05 -1.59 -13.25
C ASP A 54 13.10 -3.11 -13.01
N GLU A 55 13.79 -3.56 -11.96
CA GLU A 55 13.77 -4.96 -11.53
C GLU A 55 12.40 -5.37 -11.00
N MET A 56 11.75 -4.51 -10.21
CA MET A 56 10.39 -4.75 -9.74
C MET A 56 9.42 -4.90 -10.91
N GLU A 57 9.41 -3.97 -11.87
CA GLU A 57 8.58 -4.07 -13.07
C GLU A 57 8.85 -5.36 -13.84
N SER A 58 10.12 -5.66 -14.13
CA SER A 58 10.51 -6.86 -14.88
C SER A 58 10.04 -8.17 -14.23
N ARG A 59 10.03 -8.24 -12.90
CA ARG A 59 9.54 -9.41 -12.15
C ARG A 59 8.02 -9.48 -12.14
N LEU A 60 7.35 -8.34 -11.89
CA LEU A 60 5.90 -8.27 -11.77
C LEU A 60 5.18 -8.48 -13.12
N LEU A 61 5.80 -8.08 -14.24
CA LEU A 61 5.28 -8.37 -15.59
C LEU A 61 5.26 -9.87 -15.91
N LYS A 62 6.08 -10.69 -15.25
CA LYS A 62 6.13 -12.14 -15.45
C LYS A 62 5.11 -12.90 -14.59
N LEU A 63 4.45 -12.21 -13.65
CA LEU A 63 3.51 -12.86 -12.75
C LEU A 63 2.18 -13.16 -13.45
N ASP A 64 1.71 -14.36 -13.23
CA ASP A 64 0.34 -14.73 -13.54
C ASP A 64 -0.59 -14.23 -12.43
N GLN A 65 -1.15 -13.03 -12.64
CA GLN A 65 -2.00 -12.37 -11.64
C GLN A 65 -3.21 -13.22 -11.25
N SER A 66 -3.69 -14.13 -12.12
CA SER A 66 -4.84 -15.01 -11.85
C SER A 66 -4.54 -16.05 -10.75
N LYS A 67 -3.27 -16.31 -10.46
CA LYS A 67 -2.84 -17.31 -9.47
C LYS A 67 -2.49 -16.74 -8.10
N LEU A 68 -2.55 -15.42 -7.93
CA LEU A 68 -2.13 -14.77 -6.68
C LEU A 68 -3.05 -15.11 -5.50
N PHE A 69 -4.35 -15.30 -5.74
CA PHE A 69 -5.38 -15.34 -4.71
C PHE A 69 -6.01 -16.73 -4.54
N GLY A 70 -5.18 -17.79 -4.59
CA GLY A 70 -5.60 -19.15 -4.28
C GLY A 70 -5.64 -19.43 -2.78
N ARG A 71 -6.52 -20.33 -2.36
CA ARG A 71 -6.58 -20.84 -0.97
C ARG A 71 -5.72 -22.09 -0.80
N SER A 72 -5.06 -22.18 0.36
CA SER A 72 -4.42 -23.40 0.84
C SER A 72 -5.23 -24.06 1.97
N ASN A 73 -4.94 -25.34 2.24
CA ASN A 73 -5.55 -26.03 3.36
C ASN A 73 -5.09 -25.43 4.70
N GLY A 74 -6.04 -25.12 5.56
CA GLY A 74 -5.73 -24.58 6.91
C GLY A 74 -5.70 -23.04 7.00
N GLU A 75 -5.91 -22.31 5.90
CA GLU A 75 -6.10 -20.86 5.98
C GLU A 75 -7.37 -20.48 6.76
N GLY A 76 -7.29 -19.36 7.48
CA GLY A 76 -8.38 -18.82 8.28
C GLY A 76 -9.64 -18.44 7.47
N PRO A 77 -10.70 -17.96 8.12
CA PRO A 77 -11.96 -17.61 7.48
C PRO A 77 -11.78 -16.41 6.54
N SER A 78 -12.04 -16.62 5.24
CA SER A 78 -11.89 -15.61 4.19
C SER A 78 -12.54 -16.06 2.89
N ILE A 79 -12.80 -15.13 1.96
CA ILE A 79 -13.33 -15.44 0.64
C ILE A 79 -12.23 -15.99 -0.27
N LEU A 80 -11.05 -15.36 -0.26
CA LEU A 80 -9.87 -15.71 -1.04
C LEU A 80 -8.72 -16.07 -0.08
N GLY A 81 -7.70 -16.75 -0.61
CA GLY A 81 -6.47 -17.05 0.10
C GLY A 81 -5.29 -16.22 -0.39
N LEU A 82 -4.19 -16.28 0.33
CA LEU A 82 -2.93 -15.61 0.00
C LEU A 82 -1.84 -16.59 -0.47
N ALA A 83 -2.17 -17.87 -0.70
CA ALA A 83 -1.16 -18.91 -1.00
C ALA A 83 -0.30 -18.57 -2.23
N GLY A 84 -0.91 -18.04 -3.30
CA GLY A 84 -0.16 -17.63 -4.49
C GLY A 84 0.68 -16.39 -4.25
N ALA A 85 0.13 -15.39 -3.58
CA ALA A 85 0.86 -14.18 -3.20
C ALA A 85 2.02 -14.50 -2.24
N ASN A 86 1.79 -15.38 -1.25
CA ASN A 86 2.81 -15.85 -0.32
C ASN A 86 4.00 -16.46 -1.08
N LYS A 87 3.74 -17.38 -2.02
CA LYS A 87 4.80 -18.02 -2.82
C LYS A 87 5.64 -17.00 -3.60
N VAL A 88 4.99 -16.04 -4.24
CA VAL A 88 5.68 -14.97 -4.99
C VAL A 88 6.51 -14.10 -4.06
N LEU A 89 5.95 -13.70 -2.92
CA LEU A 89 6.65 -12.86 -1.94
C LEU A 89 7.81 -13.62 -1.28
N GLU A 90 7.67 -14.92 -1.04
CA GLU A 90 8.74 -15.79 -0.56
C GLU A 90 9.90 -15.88 -1.57
N GLU A 91 9.60 -16.00 -2.87
CA GLU A 91 10.61 -15.97 -3.93
C GLU A 91 11.34 -14.61 -4.04
N LEU A 92 10.67 -13.51 -3.70
CA LEU A 92 11.22 -12.15 -3.78
C LEU A 92 11.95 -11.72 -2.50
N LEU A 93 11.41 -12.00 -1.34
CA LEU A 93 11.90 -11.53 -0.04
C LEU A 93 12.67 -12.61 0.73
N GLY A 94 12.34 -13.90 0.51
CA GLY A 94 12.94 -15.00 1.27
C GLY A 94 12.78 -14.82 2.78
N GLU A 95 13.85 -15.08 3.51
CA GLU A 95 13.93 -14.94 4.97
C GLU A 95 14.55 -13.60 5.41
N ILE A 96 14.47 -12.57 4.57
CA ILE A 96 15.04 -11.26 4.92
C ILE A 96 14.31 -10.67 6.13
N THR A 97 15.05 -10.04 7.01
CA THR A 97 14.49 -9.31 8.16
C THR A 97 14.64 -7.80 7.97
N PHE A 98 13.83 -7.00 8.67
CA PHE A 98 13.86 -5.54 8.59
C PHE A 98 15.24 -4.96 8.89
N GLU A 99 15.99 -5.60 9.80
CA GLU A 99 17.34 -5.18 10.20
C GLU A 99 18.38 -5.34 9.07
N LYS A 100 18.07 -6.16 8.06
CA LYS A 100 18.93 -6.42 6.89
C LYS A 100 18.54 -5.60 5.67
N LEU A 101 17.48 -4.80 5.75
CA LEU A 101 17.08 -3.93 4.66
C LEU A 101 18.11 -2.79 4.46
N ASN A 102 18.26 -2.34 3.22
CA ASN A 102 19.23 -1.30 2.84
C ASN A 102 18.88 0.09 3.40
N ILE A 103 17.59 0.33 3.65
CA ILE A 103 17.08 1.57 4.25
C ILE A 103 16.02 1.23 5.31
N PRO A 104 15.82 2.07 6.32
CA PRO A 104 14.74 1.93 7.29
C PRO A 104 13.38 1.76 6.60
N CYS A 105 12.66 0.72 6.98
CA CYS A 105 11.35 0.40 6.42
C CYS A 105 10.40 -0.03 7.54
N ALA A 106 9.13 0.32 7.39
CA ALA A 106 8.06 -0.18 8.24
C ALA A 106 6.80 -0.44 7.41
N VAL A 107 6.01 -1.41 7.82
CA VAL A 107 4.68 -1.64 7.27
C VAL A 107 3.64 -1.57 8.38
N VAL A 108 2.44 -1.11 8.03
CA VAL A 108 1.35 -0.94 8.98
C VAL A 108 0.34 -2.07 8.82
N ALA A 109 -0.07 -2.64 9.94
CA ALA A 109 -1.17 -3.57 10.06
C ALA A 109 -2.10 -3.12 11.20
N VAL A 110 -3.24 -3.78 11.37
CA VAL A 110 -4.18 -3.51 12.46
C VAL A 110 -4.45 -4.79 13.24
N ASP A 111 -4.26 -4.73 14.54
CA ASP A 111 -4.67 -5.83 15.41
C ASP A 111 -6.17 -5.72 15.74
N ILE A 112 -6.95 -6.68 15.24
CA ILE A 112 -8.41 -6.69 15.43
C ILE A 112 -8.84 -7.05 16.85
N LYS A 113 -7.93 -7.58 17.68
CA LYS A 113 -8.23 -7.88 19.10
C LYS A 113 -8.16 -6.63 19.97
N SER A 114 -7.13 -5.81 19.74
CA SER A 114 -6.90 -4.58 20.52
C SER A 114 -7.49 -3.33 19.85
N ALA A 115 -7.90 -3.42 18.57
CA ALA A 115 -8.31 -2.31 17.73
C ALA A 115 -7.23 -1.22 17.58
N GLN A 116 -5.96 -1.62 17.55
CA GLN A 116 -4.82 -0.72 17.46
C GLN A 116 -4.04 -0.91 16.16
N GLU A 117 -3.45 0.17 15.70
CA GLU A 117 -2.44 0.17 14.66
C GLU A 117 -1.17 -0.52 15.18
N VAL A 118 -0.61 -1.41 14.38
CA VAL A 118 0.64 -2.12 14.65
C VAL A 118 1.65 -1.78 13.58
N VAL A 119 2.74 -1.14 13.99
CA VAL A 119 3.85 -0.79 13.09
C VAL A 119 4.88 -1.91 13.14
N LEU A 120 5.01 -2.64 12.03
CA LEU A 120 5.93 -3.76 11.88
C LEU A 120 7.21 -3.25 11.21
N HIS A 121 8.32 -3.26 11.95
CA HIS A 121 9.62 -2.73 11.50
C HIS A 121 10.80 -3.55 12.02
N GLU A 122 10.51 -4.72 12.58
CA GLU A 122 11.49 -5.70 13.06
C GLU A 122 11.04 -7.13 12.72
N GLY A 123 11.98 -8.07 12.69
CA GLY A 123 11.72 -9.47 12.39
C GLY A 123 11.49 -9.76 10.90
N CYS A 124 10.73 -10.80 10.59
CA CYS A 124 10.53 -11.30 9.22
C CYS A 124 9.71 -10.32 8.37
N VAL A 125 10.29 -9.87 7.24
CA VAL A 125 9.61 -8.95 6.31
C VAL A 125 8.41 -9.62 5.64
N LEU A 126 8.53 -10.90 5.28
CA LEU A 126 7.45 -11.65 4.61
C LEU A 126 6.20 -11.71 5.49
N ASP A 127 6.34 -12.03 6.77
CA ASP A 127 5.22 -12.11 7.71
C ASP A 127 4.51 -10.75 7.84
N ALA A 128 5.30 -9.68 7.94
CA ALA A 128 4.78 -8.32 8.02
C ALA A 128 4.05 -7.90 6.75
N VAL A 129 4.58 -8.27 5.57
CA VAL A 129 3.93 -7.99 4.27
C VAL A 129 2.62 -8.77 4.15
N LEU A 130 2.59 -10.04 4.53
CA LEU A 130 1.35 -10.83 4.54
C LEU A 130 0.30 -10.24 5.48
N ALA A 131 0.72 -9.71 6.64
CA ALA A 131 -0.19 -9.05 7.57
C ALA A 131 -0.77 -7.75 7.01
N THR A 132 0.07 -6.90 6.42
CA THR A 132 -0.41 -5.61 5.88
C THR A 132 -1.32 -5.74 4.67
N ILE A 133 -1.28 -6.87 3.93
CA ILE A 133 -2.17 -7.13 2.77
C ILE A 133 -3.39 -7.97 3.12
N ALA A 134 -3.59 -8.36 4.38
CA ALA A 134 -4.69 -9.19 4.83
C ALA A 134 -6.01 -8.40 4.90
N ILE A 135 -6.59 -8.04 3.75
CA ILE A 135 -7.84 -7.26 3.66
C ILE A 135 -8.97 -7.99 4.38
N PRO A 136 -9.63 -7.35 5.37
CA PRO A 136 -10.69 -7.97 6.14
C PRO A 136 -11.79 -8.59 5.26
N SER A 137 -12.24 -9.80 5.61
CA SER A 137 -13.22 -10.61 4.89
C SER A 137 -12.74 -11.17 3.54
N ILE A 138 -11.80 -10.52 2.85
CA ILE A 138 -11.28 -10.98 1.56
C ILE A 138 -10.15 -11.97 1.78
N PHE A 139 -9.17 -11.63 2.60
CA PHE A 139 -8.02 -12.49 2.93
C PHE A 139 -8.00 -12.90 4.39
N PRO A 140 -7.37 -14.06 4.71
CA PRO A 140 -7.29 -14.53 6.10
C PRO A 140 -6.42 -13.58 6.94
N PRO A 141 -6.85 -13.26 8.19
CA PRO A 141 -6.02 -12.54 9.13
C PRO A 141 -4.71 -13.29 9.39
N GLN A 142 -3.62 -12.56 9.60
CA GLN A 142 -2.31 -13.13 9.94
C GLN A 142 -2.08 -13.08 11.44
N THR A 143 -1.40 -14.11 11.98
CA THR A 143 -1.05 -14.13 13.41
C THR A 143 0.45 -13.93 13.56
N ILE A 144 0.85 -12.86 14.24
CA ILE A 144 2.25 -12.59 14.61
C ILE A 144 2.31 -12.39 16.11
N GLY A 145 2.95 -13.32 16.82
CA GLY A 145 2.94 -13.34 18.28
C GLY A 145 1.50 -13.47 18.82
N GLU A 146 1.08 -12.53 19.66
CA GLU A 146 -0.27 -12.50 20.25
C GLU A 146 -1.28 -11.71 19.41
N HIS A 147 -0.82 -11.01 18.38
CA HIS A 147 -1.64 -10.16 17.52
C HIS A 147 -2.36 -10.95 16.43
N GLN A 148 -3.59 -10.57 16.15
CA GLN A 148 -4.35 -11.02 14.99
C GLN A 148 -4.52 -9.86 14.02
N LEU A 149 -3.67 -9.86 12.99
CA LEU A 149 -3.43 -8.72 12.12
C LEU A 149 -4.25 -8.79 10.83
N VAL A 150 -4.75 -7.64 10.44
CA VAL A 150 -5.39 -7.38 9.15
C VAL A 150 -4.75 -6.16 8.48
N ASP A 151 -5.15 -5.89 7.23
CA ASP A 151 -4.63 -4.79 6.40
C ASP A 151 -4.66 -3.44 7.15
N GLY A 152 -3.51 -2.76 7.11
CA GLY A 152 -3.29 -1.48 7.75
C GLY A 152 -4.19 -0.36 7.25
N ALA A 153 -4.71 -0.45 6.02
CA ALA A 153 -5.64 0.54 5.46
C ALA A 153 -6.94 0.68 6.26
N THR A 154 -7.20 -0.27 7.19
CA THR A 154 -8.32 -0.19 8.14
C THR A 154 -8.20 1.00 9.08
N LEU A 155 -6.99 1.42 9.49
CA LEU A 155 -6.73 2.56 10.39
C LEU A 155 -5.76 3.60 9.81
N ASP A 156 -4.77 3.19 9.04
CA ASP A 156 -3.78 4.07 8.41
C ASP A 156 -3.57 3.73 6.92
N PRO A 157 -4.42 4.24 6.04
CA PRO A 157 -4.32 3.97 4.61
C PRO A 157 -3.04 4.50 3.96
N VAL A 158 -2.42 5.54 4.52
CA VAL A 158 -1.18 6.16 4.02
C VAL A 158 -0.31 6.55 5.22
N PRO A 159 0.73 5.78 5.56
CA PRO A 159 1.41 5.83 6.85
C PRO A 159 2.44 6.98 6.95
N VAL A 160 1.95 8.23 6.86
CA VAL A 160 2.77 9.44 6.88
C VAL A 160 3.47 9.63 8.23
N SER A 161 2.75 9.42 9.33
CA SER A 161 3.31 9.53 10.69
C SER A 161 4.41 8.50 10.93
N VAL A 162 4.24 7.28 10.41
CA VAL A 162 5.23 6.21 10.49
C VAL A 162 6.47 6.57 9.66
N ALA A 163 6.31 7.02 8.40
CA ALA A 163 7.43 7.49 7.58
C ALA A 163 8.20 8.62 8.27
N ARG A 164 7.48 9.54 8.94
CA ARG A 164 8.09 10.63 9.71
C ARG A 164 8.88 10.13 10.91
N SER A 165 8.41 9.10 11.59
CA SER A 165 9.13 8.50 12.73
C SER A 165 10.46 7.85 12.31
N LEU A 166 10.50 7.23 11.12
CA LEU A 166 11.70 6.62 10.55
C LEU A 166 12.74 7.67 10.11
N ALA A 167 12.31 8.88 9.75
CA ALA A 167 13.18 9.91 9.18
C ALA A 167 12.74 11.33 9.58
N ARG A 168 12.84 11.65 10.89
CA ARG A 168 12.27 12.86 11.53
C ARG A 168 12.61 14.20 10.86
N ASN A 169 13.75 14.32 10.19
CA ASN A 169 14.22 15.57 9.61
C ASN A 169 14.10 15.66 8.09
N LEU A 170 13.53 14.64 7.45
CA LEU A 170 13.37 14.60 6.00
C LEU A 170 11.98 15.05 5.57
N PRO A 171 11.85 15.62 4.37
CA PRO A 171 10.55 15.82 3.73
C PRO A 171 9.85 14.48 3.52
N ILE A 172 8.54 14.45 3.79
CA ILE A 172 7.71 13.27 3.59
C ILE A 172 6.89 13.43 2.32
N LEU A 173 7.10 12.55 1.37
CA LEU A 173 6.26 12.41 0.19
C LEU A 173 5.26 11.28 0.42
N ALA A 174 3.97 11.59 0.34
CA ALA A 174 2.89 10.61 0.47
C ALA A 174 2.32 10.25 -0.90
N VAL A 175 2.25 8.95 -1.22
CA VAL A 175 1.62 8.44 -2.43
C VAL A 175 0.25 7.87 -2.06
N VAL A 176 -0.80 8.47 -2.60
CA VAL A 176 -2.19 8.20 -2.24
C VAL A 176 -2.91 7.56 -3.42
N LEU A 177 -3.39 6.33 -3.26
CA LEU A 177 -4.08 5.57 -4.30
C LEU A 177 -5.59 5.54 -4.11
N THR A 178 -6.06 6.12 -3.03
CA THR A 178 -7.49 6.25 -2.75
C THR A 178 -8.05 7.44 -3.53
N PRO A 179 -9.13 7.26 -4.33
CA PRO A 179 -9.78 8.35 -5.05
C PRO A 179 -10.27 9.45 -4.09
N GLN A 180 -10.26 10.69 -4.55
CA GLN A 180 -10.73 11.82 -3.74
C GLN A 180 -12.23 11.72 -3.46
N MET A 181 -12.66 12.32 -2.36
CA MET A 181 -14.09 12.45 -2.04
C MET A 181 -14.77 13.34 -3.11
N GLY A 182 -15.94 12.88 -3.59
CA GLY A 182 -16.73 13.65 -4.57
C GLY A 182 -16.45 13.31 -6.04
N GLN A 183 -15.44 12.49 -6.35
CA GLN A 183 -15.25 11.96 -7.70
C GLN A 183 -16.23 10.79 -7.97
N GLU A 184 -16.66 10.64 -9.23
CA GLU A 184 -17.58 9.59 -9.65
C GLU A 184 -17.05 8.20 -9.29
N ARG A 185 -17.93 7.36 -8.78
CA ARG A 185 -17.57 6.02 -8.33
C ARG A 185 -17.59 5.06 -9.51
N VAL A 186 -16.50 4.39 -9.78
CA VAL A 186 -16.61 3.04 -10.30
C VAL A 186 -16.99 2.15 -9.11
N PRO A 187 -18.16 1.51 -9.12
CA PRO A 187 -18.54 0.64 -8.02
C PRO A 187 -17.43 -0.38 -7.79
N LEU A 188 -17.00 -0.54 -6.54
CA LEU A 188 -16.14 -1.65 -6.14
C LEU A 188 -16.95 -2.94 -6.32
N SER A 189 -17.08 -3.38 -7.56
CA SER A 189 -17.64 -4.70 -7.85
C SER A 189 -16.51 -5.68 -7.56
N LEU A 190 -16.73 -6.63 -6.65
CA LEU A 190 -15.93 -7.84 -6.62
C LEU A 190 -16.08 -8.50 -7.99
N ARG A 191 -15.22 -8.13 -8.93
CA ARG A 191 -14.99 -8.96 -10.10
C ARG A 191 -14.25 -10.15 -9.57
N PHE A 192 -14.99 -11.20 -9.23
CA PHE A 192 -14.36 -12.46 -8.84
C PHE A 192 -13.38 -12.86 -9.94
N PRO A 193 -12.15 -13.28 -9.56
CA PRO A 193 -11.20 -13.77 -10.53
C PRO A 193 -11.91 -14.81 -11.44
N SER A 194 -11.55 -14.84 -12.71
CA SER A 194 -12.13 -15.72 -13.75
C SER A 194 -12.06 -17.23 -13.45
N VAL A 195 -11.57 -17.61 -12.28
CA VAL A 195 -11.51 -18.97 -11.74
C VAL A 195 -12.89 -19.51 -11.32
N ILE A 196 -13.88 -18.64 -11.08
CA ILE A 196 -15.24 -19.09 -10.72
C ILE A 196 -16.09 -19.14 -12.00
N PRO A 197 -16.63 -20.33 -12.39
CA PRO A 197 -17.44 -20.45 -13.57
C PRO A 197 -18.65 -19.50 -13.59
N ALA A 198 -18.87 -18.83 -14.71
CA ALA A 198 -19.91 -17.82 -14.89
C ALA A 198 -21.32 -18.22 -14.36
N PRO A 199 -21.82 -19.47 -14.53
CA PRO A 199 -23.14 -19.86 -13.99
C PRO A 199 -23.19 -19.90 -12.46
N ILE A 200 -22.07 -20.03 -11.77
CA ILE A 200 -22.00 -19.95 -10.31
C ILE A 200 -22.03 -18.50 -9.85
N ILE A 201 -21.35 -17.60 -10.56
CA ILE A 201 -21.35 -16.15 -10.30
C ILE A 201 -22.77 -15.59 -10.45
N GLU A 202 -23.50 -15.93 -11.51
CA GLU A 202 -24.91 -15.50 -11.69
C GLU A 202 -25.81 -15.97 -10.56
N ARG A 203 -25.69 -17.23 -10.13
CA ARG A 203 -26.48 -17.76 -9.01
C ARG A 203 -26.10 -17.12 -7.67
N LEU A 204 -24.82 -16.82 -7.43
CA LEU A 204 -24.34 -16.16 -6.21
C LEU A 204 -24.67 -14.66 -6.18
N SER A 205 -24.69 -13.98 -7.32
CA SER A 205 -25.06 -12.55 -7.40
C SER A 205 -26.52 -12.28 -7.02
N HIS A 206 -27.39 -13.28 -7.16
CA HIS A 206 -28.79 -13.19 -6.70
C HIS A 206 -28.99 -13.55 -5.23
N LEU A 207 -27.94 -14.04 -4.53
CA LEU A 207 -28.05 -14.35 -3.11
C LEU A 207 -27.99 -13.05 -2.27
N ARG A 208 -28.93 -12.88 -1.35
CA ARG A 208 -28.96 -11.75 -0.41
C ARG A 208 -27.64 -11.55 0.33
N LEU A 209 -26.90 -12.63 0.60
CA LEU A 209 -25.60 -12.59 1.26
C LEU A 209 -24.53 -11.90 0.41
N ALA A 210 -24.46 -12.20 -0.90
CA ALA A 210 -23.51 -11.57 -1.82
C ALA A 210 -23.81 -10.07 -1.98
N GLN A 211 -25.10 -9.70 -2.04
CA GLN A 211 -25.51 -8.30 -2.06
C GLN A 211 -25.16 -7.57 -0.76
N ALA A 212 -25.39 -8.19 0.39
CA ALA A 212 -25.03 -7.62 1.69
C ALA A 212 -23.50 -7.42 1.82
N LEU A 213 -22.71 -8.40 1.37
CA LEU A 213 -21.26 -8.31 1.35
C LEU A 213 -20.76 -7.17 0.44
N ASN A 214 -21.37 -7.05 -0.75
CA ASN A 214 -21.02 -5.94 -1.66
C ASN A 214 -21.33 -4.57 -1.04
N ILE A 215 -22.48 -4.41 -0.39
CA ILE A 215 -22.83 -3.17 0.34
C ILE A 215 -21.81 -2.91 1.45
N TYR A 216 -21.42 -3.94 2.21
CA TYR A 216 -20.41 -3.82 3.25
C TYR A 216 -19.05 -3.33 2.71
N ILE A 217 -18.59 -3.93 1.63
CA ILE A 217 -17.32 -3.54 0.97
C ILE A 217 -17.39 -2.10 0.47
N GLN A 218 -18.50 -1.70 -0.14
CA GLN A 218 -18.69 -0.31 -0.58
C GLN A 218 -18.71 0.68 0.58
N ALA A 219 -19.37 0.34 1.69
CA ALA A 219 -19.39 1.16 2.89
C ALA A 219 -17.99 1.30 3.50
N THR A 220 -17.21 0.22 3.51
CA THR A 220 -15.82 0.23 3.98
C THR A 220 -14.93 1.11 3.08
N ASP A 221 -15.11 1.06 1.75
CA ASP A 221 -14.39 1.95 0.81
C ASP A 221 -14.68 3.43 1.10
N VAL A 222 -15.95 3.78 1.34
CA VAL A 222 -16.32 5.16 1.74
C VAL A 222 -15.62 5.59 3.02
N GLY A 223 -15.61 4.71 4.03
CA GLY A 223 -14.91 4.96 5.29
C GLY A 223 -13.41 5.16 5.10
N SER A 224 -12.76 4.29 4.29
CA SER A 224 -11.35 4.36 3.98
C SER A 224 -10.96 5.67 3.26
N ARG A 225 -11.80 6.16 2.33
CA ARG A 225 -11.59 7.46 1.65
C ARG A 225 -11.63 8.62 2.64
N MET A 226 -12.65 8.66 3.50
CA MET A 226 -12.76 9.70 4.52
C MET A 226 -11.58 9.64 5.49
N LEU A 227 -11.21 8.45 5.93
CA LEU A 227 -10.08 8.24 6.82
C LEU A 227 -8.76 8.73 6.18
N THR A 228 -8.53 8.40 4.91
CA THR A 228 -7.36 8.89 4.16
C THR A 228 -7.28 10.42 4.18
N GLU A 229 -8.37 11.11 3.85
CA GLU A 229 -8.38 12.58 3.84
C GLU A 229 -8.18 13.18 5.24
N LEU A 230 -8.72 12.55 6.28
CA LEU A 230 -8.53 12.98 7.67
C LEU A 230 -7.08 12.75 8.12
N ARG A 231 -6.50 11.58 7.84
CA ARG A 231 -5.10 11.27 8.18
C ARG A 231 -4.14 12.23 7.46
N LEU A 232 -4.34 12.47 6.17
CA LEU A 232 -3.51 13.42 5.42
C LEU A 232 -3.55 14.85 6.00
N LYS A 233 -4.71 15.29 6.52
CA LYS A 233 -4.82 16.59 7.20
C LYS A 233 -4.09 16.62 8.55
N ILE A 234 -4.20 15.53 9.32
CA ILE A 234 -3.57 15.41 10.64
C ILE A 234 -2.05 15.25 10.50
N ASP A 235 -1.61 14.31 9.67
CA ASP A 235 -0.22 13.91 9.54
C ASP A 235 0.58 14.85 8.62
N ALA A 236 -0.10 15.68 7.83
CA ALA A 236 0.44 16.78 7.02
C ALA A 236 1.76 16.40 6.30
N PRO A 237 1.73 15.52 5.27
CA PRO A 237 2.91 15.26 4.47
C PRO A 237 3.36 16.53 3.75
N ASP A 238 4.64 16.60 3.37
CA ASP A 238 5.17 17.78 2.69
C ASP A 238 4.78 17.84 1.22
N VAL A 239 4.55 16.67 0.59
CA VAL A 239 4.10 16.53 -0.79
C VAL A 239 3.14 15.37 -0.89
N ILE A 240 2.06 15.53 -1.66
CA ILE A 240 1.08 14.48 -1.95
C ILE A 240 1.13 14.16 -3.44
N VAL A 241 1.37 12.89 -3.76
CA VAL A 241 1.31 12.36 -5.13
C VAL A 241 0.06 11.49 -5.27
N ARG A 242 -0.79 11.79 -6.25
CA ARG A 242 -2.01 11.03 -6.52
C ARG A 242 -1.99 10.53 -7.98
N PRO A 243 -1.52 9.30 -8.22
CA PRO A 243 -1.67 8.67 -9.53
C PRO A 243 -3.15 8.58 -9.95
N ASP A 244 -3.43 8.84 -11.23
CA ASP A 244 -4.77 8.71 -11.79
C ASP A 244 -5.09 7.22 -12.04
N VAL A 245 -5.45 6.56 -10.97
CA VAL A 245 -5.80 5.12 -10.96
C VAL A 245 -7.31 4.90 -10.77
N GLU A 246 -8.12 5.90 -11.14
CA GLU A 246 -9.57 5.79 -11.14
C GLU A 246 -10.04 4.67 -12.08
N GLY A 247 -11.12 4.02 -11.72
CA GLY A 247 -11.66 2.92 -12.50
C GLY A 247 -10.94 1.57 -12.34
N ILE A 248 -9.85 1.53 -11.58
CA ILE A 248 -9.14 0.28 -11.30
C ILE A 248 -9.58 -0.27 -9.94
N GLY A 249 -10.09 -1.51 -9.95
CA GLY A 249 -10.42 -2.23 -8.72
C GLY A 249 -9.17 -2.72 -7.99
N ILE A 250 -9.29 -2.92 -6.67
CA ILE A 250 -8.16 -3.35 -5.83
C ILE A 250 -7.65 -4.76 -6.13
N LEU A 251 -8.47 -5.61 -6.76
CA LEU A 251 -8.13 -6.99 -7.15
C LEU A 251 -8.22 -7.20 -8.65
N ASP A 252 -8.29 -6.14 -9.45
CA ASP A 252 -8.38 -6.26 -10.91
C ASP A 252 -7.06 -6.80 -11.48
N THR A 253 -7.18 -7.64 -12.52
CA THR A 253 -6.05 -7.94 -13.41
C THR A 253 -5.79 -6.71 -14.28
N VAL A 254 -4.59 -6.17 -14.23
CA VAL A 254 -4.24 -4.92 -14.86
C VAL A 254 -3.03 -5.03 -15.77
N ASP A 255 -2.90 -4.10 -16.70
CA ASP A 255 -1.65 -3.86 -17.41
C ASP A 255 -0.69 -3.15 -16.45
N VAL A 256 0.28 -3.90 -15.93
CA VAL A 256 1.26 -3.44 -14.94
C VAL A 256 2.04 -2.23 -15.45
N HIS A 257 2.51 -2.29 -16.72
CA HIS A 257 3.27 -1.20 -17.31
C HIS A 257 2.46 0.10 -17.37
N LYS A 258 1.20 0.01 -17.79
CA LYS A 258 0.30 1.17 -17.84
C LYS A 258 0.13 1.82 -16.46
N ILE A 259 -0.04 1.01 -15.41
CA ILE A 259 -0.21 1.55 -14.04
C ILE A 259 1.07 2.22 -13.54
N ILE A 260 2.23 1.66 -13.88
CA ILE A 260 3.54 2.26 -13.56
C ILE A 260 3.67 3.64 -14.23
N CYS A 261 3.30 3.76 -15.52
CA CYS A 261 3.33 5.05 -16.23
C CYS A 261 2.44 6.10 -15.55
N LEU A 262 1.25 5.74 -15.08
CA LEU A 262 0.40 6.67 -14.29
C LEU A 262 1.09 7.17 -13.02
N GLY A 263 1.91 6.34 -12.39
CA GLY A 263 2.74 6.73 -11.26
C GLY A 263 3.84 7.72 -11.65
N GLU A 264 4.50 7.50 -12.79
CA GLU A 264 5.52 8.43 -13.32
C GLU A 264 4.90 9.79 -13.65
N GLU A 265 3.76 9.82 -14.33
CA GLU A 265 3.03 11.05 -14.69
C GLU A 265 2.61 11.85 -13.45
N ALA A 266 2.07 11.17 -12.44
CA ALA A 266 1.68 11.81 -11.18
C ALA A 266 2.89 12.40 -10.44
N MET A 267 4.02 11.71 -10.46
CA MET A 267 5.24 12.23 -9.84
C MET A 267 5.80 13.42 -10.61
N ASP A 268 5.76 13.40 -11.96
CA ASP A 268 6.16 14.54 -12.78
C ASP A 268 5.34 15.80 -12.45
N ALA A 269 4.03 15.64 -12.25
CA ALA A 269 3.15 16.74 -11.85
C ALA A 269 3.50 17.28 -10.45
N ALA A 270 3.97 16.44 -9.53
CA ALA A 270 4.31 16.81 -8.16
C ALA A 270 5.77 17.32 -7.99
N LEU A 271 6.63 17.19 -9.01
CA LEU A 271 8.03 17.62 -8.95
C LEU A 271 8.22 19.10 -8.53
N PRO A 272 7.44 20.08 -9.01
CA PRO A 272 7.59 21.48 -8.59
C PRO A 272 7.39 21.63 -7.07
N GLU A 273 6.38 20.96 -6.51
CA GLU A 273 6.09 20.99 -5.07
C GLU A 273 7.21 20.30 -4.29
N LEU A 274 7.71 19.15 -4.75
CA LEU A 274 8.82 18.45 -4.11
C LEU A 274 10.10 19.28 -4.14
N LYS A 275 10.44 19.94 -5.25
CA LYS A 275 11.58 20.86 -5.35
C LYS A 275 11.47 21.98 -4.32
N HIS A 276 10.27 22.53 -4.15
CA HIS A 276 10.01 23.56 -3.14
C HIS A 276 10.17 23.01 -1.71
N ALA A 277 9.55 21.86 -1.41
CA ALA A 277 9.61 21.21 -0.11
C ALA A 277 11.04 20.80 0.32
N THR A 278 11.91 20.53 -0.66
CA THR A 278 13.33 20.14 -0.43
C THR A 278 14.30 21.32 -0.50
N ALA A 279 13.85 22.55 -0.81
CA ALA A 279 14.69 23.72 -0.89
C ALA A 279 15.33 24.09 0.46
N TRP A 280 16.50 24.73 0.43
CA TRP A 280 17.32 25.07 1.60
C TRP A 280 16.56 25.78 2.76
N PRO A 281 15.66 26.76 2.52
CA PRO A 281 14.94 27.43 3.60
C PRO A 281 14.03 26.46 4.40
N TYR A 282 13.36 25.52 3.71
CA TYR A 282 12.49 24.52 4.34
C TYR A 282 13.28 23.47 5.12
N ARG A 283 14.47 23.09 4.65
CA ARG A 283 15.38 22.18 5.35
C ARG A 283 15.84 22.79 6.68
N LEU A 284 16.21 24.10 6.70
CA LEU A 284 16.56 24.81 7.92
C LEU A 284 15.38 24.89 8.89
N ARG A 285 14.19 25.22 8.38
CA ARG A 285 12.99 25.31 9.22
C ARG A 285 12.72 23.98 9.94
N ARG A 286 12.79 22.84 9.24
CA ARG A 286 12.59 21.52 9.86
C ARG A 286 13.66 21.20 10.92
N LYS A 287 14.91 21.56 10.65
CA LYS A 287 16.01 21.29 11.58
C LYS A 287 15.89 22.07 12.88
N TYR A 288 15.43 23.32 12.83
CA TYR A 288 15.39 24.21 14.00
C TYR A 288 14.00 24.42 14.58
N PHE A 289 12.94 24.13 13.83
CA PHE A 289 11.56 24.26 14.24
C PHE A 289 10.78 23.03 13.78
N PRO A 290 10.98 21.86 14.41
CA PRO A 290 10.22 20.66 14.06
C PRO A 290 8.74 20.93 14.28
N LEU A 291 7.92 20.62 13.27
CA LEU A 291 6.47 20.86 13.25
C LEU A 291 5.71 20.04 14.32
N TRP A 292 6.40 19.13 15.00
CA TRP A 292 5.86 18.28 16.07
C TRP A 292 6.86 18.26 17.24
N SER A 293 6.67 19.13 18.21
CA SER A 293 7.10 18.83 19.57
C SER A 293 6.10 17.86 20.17
N GLU A 294 6.59 16.79 20.77
CA GLU A 294 5.84 15.77 21.49
C GLU A 294 4.67 16.37 22.29
N LYS A 295 3.46 15.86 22.02
CA LYS A 295 2.36 15.87 22.96
C LYS A 295 2.04 14.45 23.35
#